data_b241954d9a5ea1a5ea5d4823ccc5a8dc
#
_entry.id   b241954d9a5ea1a5ea5d4823ccc5a8dc
#
_cell.length_a   1.000
_cell.length_b   1.000
_cell.length_c   1.000
_cell.angle_alpha   90.00
_cell.angle_beta   90.00
_cell.angle_gamma   90.00
#
_symmetry.space_group_name_H-M   'P 1'
#
loop_
_entity.id
_entity.type
_entity.pdbx_description
1 polymer ?
#
loop_
_entity_poly.entity_id
_entity_poly.type
_entity_poly.pdbx_seq_one_letter_code
_entity_poly.pdbx_strand_id
1 'polypeptide(L)'
;IYVLIFNGEYVSSNMNGNEIFNTLSAGVAFTGIAAGFVEEMVFRGVILNALKKRWNMKVAVIVPSMLFGIVHVLGQDFSIGSCLLVIIAGTMVGVMFSMIAIESGSVWNSGIVHAIWNIVIIGGGLAIGEKMDPYSVMTYVLDSKVFAITGGEFGIESSVISLIGYIIVAGIAFIMIKSNRKN
;
A
#
# COMPACT_ATOMS: atom_id res chain seq x y z
N ILE A 1 12.16 9.04 2.74
CA ILE A 1 12.06 9.46 4.16
C ILE A 1 12.87 8.51 5.04
N TYR A 2 12.63 7.17 5.03
CA TYR A 2 13.34 6.23 5.92
C TYR A 2 14.85 6.36 5.85
N VAL A 3 15.43 6.22 4.67
CA VAL A 3 16.88 6.33 4.42
C VAL A 3 17.47 7.70 4.78
N LEU A 4 16.63 8.76 4.86
CA LEU A 4 17.08 10.12 5.19
C LEU A 4 16.95 10.46 6.68
N ILE A 5 16.06 9.78 7.40
CA ILE A 5 15.71 10.14 8.78
C ILE A 5 16.20 9.09 9.79
N PHE A 6 16.18 7.82 9.41
CA PHE A 6 16.54 6.71 10.30
C PHE A 6 17.87 6.12 9.90
N ASN A 7 18.70 5.84 10.90
CA ASN A 7 19.96 5.12 10.71
C ASN A 7 19.67 3.67 10.31
N GLY A 8 20.55 3.11 9.51
CA GLY A 8 20.50 1.75 9.03
C GLY A 8 21.61 1.48 8.02
N GLU A 9 21.66 0.28 7.52
CA GLU A 9 22.66 -0.14 6.55
C GLU A 9 22.04 -0.84 5.33
N TYR A 10 22.69 -0.71 4.18
CA TYR A 10 22.32 -1.43 2.98
C TYR A 10 22.92 -2.83 2.99
N VAL A 11 22.05 -3.84 2.92
CA VAL A 11 22.45 -5.25 2.84
C VAL A 11 21.97 -5.80 1.49
N SER A 12 22.91 -6.29 0.68
CA SER A 12 22.59 -6.92 -0.61
C SER A 12 22.25 -8.39 -0.41
N SER A 13 21.34 -8.90 -1.21
CA SER A 13 21.07 -10.34 -1.29
C SER A 13 22.24 -11.07 -1.98
N ASN A 14 22.27 -12.40 -1.81
CA ASN A 14 23.21 -13.28 -2.52
C ASN A 14 22.62 -13.76 -3.87
N MET A 15 21.64 -13.05 -4.43
CA MET A 15 21.00 -13.40 -5.69
C MET A 15 21.97 -13.28 -6.86
N ASN A 16 21.95 -14.29 -7.74
CA ASN A 16 22.65 -14.20 -9.03
C ASN A 16 21.85 -13.35 -10.04
N GLY A 17 22.43 -13.04 -11.21
CA GLY A 17 21.82 -12.17 -12.20
C GLY A 17 20.44 -12.64 -12.71
N ASN A 18 20.22 -13.95 -12.84
CA ASN A 18 18.93 -14.51 -13.26
C ASN A 18 17.88 -14.36 -12.15
N GLU A 19 18.26 -14.57 -10.91
CA GLU A 19 17.37 -14.39 -9.75
C GLU A 19 16.97 -12.93 -9.61
N ILE A 20 17.90 -11.98 -9.75
CA ILE A 20 17.61 -10.55 -9.76
C ILE A 20 16.62 -10.20 -10.87
N PHE A 21 16.88 -10.66 -12.11
CA PHE A 21 15.99 -10.40 -13.24
C PHE A 21 14.59 -10.95 -13.00
N ASN A 22 14.48 -12.18 -12.50
CA ASN A 22 13.19 -12.81 -12.20
C ASN A 22 12.44 -12.07 -11.08
N THR A 23 13.13 -11.71 -10.00
CA THR A 23 12.54 -10.95 -8.88
C THR A 23 11.99 -9.62 -9.36
N LEU A 24 12.79 -8.82 -10.08
CA LEU A 24 12.34 -7.51 -10.55
C LEU A 24 11.24 -7.62 -11.61
N SER A 25 11.33 -8.59 -12.53
CA SER A 25 10.29 -8.81 -13.55
C SER A 25 8.97 -9.24 -12.91
N ALA A 26 9.00 -10.14 -11.93
CA ALA A 26 7.83 -10.56 -11.17
C ALA A 26 7.27 -9.41 -10.33
N GLY A 27 8.12 -8.64 -9.68
CA GLY A 27 7.75 -7.45 -8.92
C GLY A 27 7.01 -6.42 -9.78
N VAL A 28 7.49 -6.13 -10.97
CA VAL A 28 6.83 -5.20 -11.89
C VAL A 28 5.55 -5.80 -12.46
N ALA A 29 5.59 -7.02 -13.01
CA ALA A 29 4.46 -7.58 -13.77
C ALA A 29 3.33 -8.05 -12.85
N PHE A 30 3.62 -8.81 -11.79
CA PHE A 30 2.61 -9.42 -10.94
C PHE A 30 2.29 -8.55 -9.73
N THR A 31 3.28 -8.21 -8.92
CA THR A 31 3.06 -7.44 -7.68
C THR A 31 2.64 -6.01 -7.99
N GLY A 32 3.30 -5.36 -8.95
CA GLY A 32 3.00 -4.01 -9.36
C GLY A 32 1.76 -3.93 -10.22
N ILE A 33 1.89 -4.29 -11.49
CA ILE A 33 0.84 -4.04 -12.49
C ILE A 33 -0.39 -4.92 -12.24
N ALA A 34 -0.23 -6.24 -12.20
CA ALA A 34 -1.38 -7.13 -12.12
C ALA A 34 -2.15 -6.94 -10.81
N ALA A 35 -1.48 -7.02 -9.64
CA ALA A 35 -2.16 -6.85 -8.35
C ALA A 35 -2.74 -5.44 -8.21
N GLY A 36 -1.95 -4.38 -8.49
CA GLY A 36 -2.41 -3.00 -8.36
C GLY A 36 -3.67 -2.70 -9.18
N PHE A 37 -3.75 -3.16 -10.43
CA PHE A 37 -4.95 -2.93 -11.24
C PHE A 37 -6.11 -3.86 -10.90
N VAL A 38 -5.86 -5.16 -10.65
CA VAL A 38 -6.93 -6.11 -10.32
C VAL A 38 -7.60 -5.71 -9.00
N GLU A 39 -6.84 -5.37 -7.99
CA GLU A 39 -7.39 -4.95 -6.70
C GLU A 39 -8.18 -3.65 -6.83
N GLU A 40 -7.70 -2.65 -7.57
CA GLU A 40 -8.45 -1.42 -7.78
C GLU A 40 -9.73 -1.66 -8.60
N MET A 41 -9.70 -2.51 -9.59
CA MET A 41 -10.90 -2.89 -10.35
C MET A 41 -11.95 -3.55 -9.44
N VAL A 42 -11.54 -4.43 -8.54
CA VAL A 42 -12.45 -5.11 -7.60
C VAL A 42 -12.98 -4.11 -6.57
N PHE A 43 -12.09 -3.45 -5.84
CA PHE A 43 -12.50 -2.64 -4.67
C PHE A 43 -13.12 -1.30 -5.09
N ARG A 44 -12.55 -0.59 -6.09
CA ARG A 44 -13.01 0.76 -6.51
C ARG A 44 -13.88 0.69 -7.75
N GLY A 45 -13.62 -0.25 -8.67
CA GLY A 45 -14.43 -0.48 -9.86
C GLY A 45 -15.77 -1.11 -9.52
N VAL A 46 -15.78 -2.23 -8.82
CA VAL A 46 -17.00 -3.02 -8.57
C VAL A 46 -17.65 -2.69 -7.23
N ILE A 47 -16.96 -2.95 -6.12
CA ILE A 47 -17.57 -2.90 -4.77
C ILE A 47 -17.98 -1.47 -4.41
N LEU A 48 -17.10 -0.49 -4.56
CA LEU A 48 -17.39 0.91 -4.27
C LEU A 48 -18.60 1.40 -5.07
N ASN A 49 -18.65 1.14 -6.37
CA ASN A 49 -19.75 1.59 -7.22
C ASN A 49 -21.07 0.87 -6.91
N ALA A 50 -21.04 -0.42 -6.56
CA ALA A 50 -22.23 -1.16 -6.12
C ALA A 50 -22.79 -0.57 -4.80
N LEU A 51 -21.92 -0.31 -3.83
CA LEU A 51 -22.32 0.27 -2.54
C LEU A 51 -22.81 1.72 -2.68
N LYS A 52 -22.17 2.51 -3.56
CA LYS A 52 -22.61 3.89 -3.86
C LYS A 52 -24.03 3.93 -4.44
N LYS A 53 -24.37 2.97 -5.32
CA LYS A 53 -25.71 2.86 -5.90
C LYS A 53 -26.77 2.41 -4.87
N ARG A 54 -26.37 1.53 -3.94
CA ARG A 54 -27.32 0.92 -2.99
C ARG A 54 -27.54 1.76 -1.73
N TRP A 55 -26.48 2.45 -1.26
CA TRP A 55 -26.47 3.23 -0.01
C TRP A 55 -25.98 4.66 -0.25
N ASN A 56 -24.83 5.00 0.30
CA ASN A 56 -24.28 6.35 0.21
C ASN A 56 -22.76 6.32 0.05
N MET A 57 -22.18 7.48 -0.24
CA MET A 57 -20.74 7.61 -0.50
C MET A 57 -19.87 7.21 0.69
N LYS A 58 -20.32 7.47 1.95
CA LYS A 58 -19.52 7.11 3.14
C LYS A 58 -19.38 5.60 3.26
N VAL A 59 -20.49 4.85 3.12
CA VAL A 59 -20.48 3.38 3.13
C VAL A 59 -19.67 2.84 1.96
N ALA A 60 -19.81 3.44 0.77
CA ALA A 60 -19.10 3.03 -0.43
C ALA A 60 -17.58 3.21 -0.34
N VAL A 61 -17.09 4.13 0.48
CA VAL A 61 -15.66 4.31 0.73
C VAL A 61 -15.19 3.43 1.89
N ILE A 62 -15.89 3.45 3.03
CA ILE A 62 -15.41 2.82 4.25
C ILE A 62 -15.42 1.29 4.14
N VAL A 63 -16.53 0.70 3.67
CA VAL A 63 -16.68 -0.77 3.64
C VAL A 63 -15.63 -1.46 2.76
N PRO A 64 -15.42 -1.09 1.47
CA PRO A 64 -14.39 -1.73 0.68
C PRO A 64 -12.97 -1.44 1.18
N SER A 65 -12.75 -0.28 1.83
CA SER A 65 -11.45 0.02 2.44
C SER A 65 -11.16 -0.87 3.66
N MET A 66 -12.15 -1.13 4.51
CA MET A 66 -12.02 -2.09 5.61
C MET A 66 -11.79 -3.52 5.10
N LEU A 67 -12.55 -3.93 4.09
CA LEU A 67 -12.35 -5.24 3.45
C LEU A 67 -10.95 -5.36 2.85
N PHE A 68 -10.44 -4.29 2.24
CA PHE A 68 -9.08 -4.22 1.71
C PHE A 68 -8.03 -4.48 2.81
N GLY A 69 -8.17 -3.84 3.98
CA GLY A 69 -7.29 -4.10 5.12
C GLY A 69 -7.41 -5.53 5.67
N ILE A 70 -8.63 -6.06 5.73
CA ILE A 70 -8.89 -7.41 6.25
C ILE A 70 -8.29 -8.49 5.35
N VAL A 71 -8.43 -8.39 4.03
CA VAL A 71 -7.90 -9.41 3.11
C VAL A 71 -6.38 -9.54 3.18
N HIS A 72 -5.67 -8.49 3.58
CA HIS A 72 -4.21 -8.51 3.72
C HIS A 72 -3.70 -9.28 4.95
N VAL A 73 -4.55 -9.61 5.90
CA VAL A 73 -4.18 -10.47 7.05
C VAL A 73 -4.64 -11.92 6.87
N LEU A 74 -5.45 -12.22 5.87
CA LEU A 74 -5.94 -13.58 5.64
C LEU A 74 -4.80 -14.49 5.17
N GLY A 75 -4.63 -15.59 5.87
CA GLY A 75 -3.59 -16.58 5.57
C GLY A 75 -2.18 -16.16 5.98
N GLN A 76 -2.03 -15.06 6.72
CA GLN A 76 -0.76 -14.63 7.28
C GLN A 76 -0.61 -15.11 8.72
N ASP A 77 0.61 -15.52 9.09
CA ASP A 77 0.95 -15.93 10.45
C ASP A 77 1.50 -14.75 11.26
N PHE A 78 0.67 -13.70 11.38
CA PHE A 78 1.02 -12.46 12.06
C PHE A 78 0.60 -12.50 13.54
N SER A 79 1.35 -11.79 14.38
CA SER A 79 0.93 -11.45 15.73
C SER A 79 -0.37 -10.62 15.71
N ILE A 80 -1.14 -10.65 16.80
CA ILE A 80 -2.37 -9.84 16.91
C ILE A 80 -2.08 -8.35 16.69
N GLY A 81 -0.95 -7.86 17.20
CA GLY A 81 -0.51 -6.48 17.01
C GLY A 81 -0.29 -6.13 15.54
N SER A 82 0.41 -7.00 14.79
CA SER A 82 0.63 -6.84 13.36
C SER A 82 -0.67 -6.93 12.56
N CYS A 83 -1.57 -7.86 12.89
CA CYS A 83 -2.88 -7.94 12.26
C CYS A 83 -3.67 -6.63 12.40
N LEU A 84 -3.75 -6.07 13.62
CA LEU A 84 -4.46 -4.81 13.86
C LEU A 84 -3.82 -3.65 13.09
N LEU A 85 -2.49 -3.58 13.09
CA LEU A 85 -1.77 -2.54 12.36
C LEU A 85 -2.03 -2.61 10.86
N VAL A 86 -1.97 -3.81 10.26
CA VAL A 86 -2.24 -4.04 8.84
C VAL A 86 -3.69 -3.70 8.48
N ILE A 87 -4.67 -4.09 9.32
CA ILE A 87 -6.07 -3.74 9.07
C ILE A 87 -6.27 -2.22 9.09
N ILE A 88 -5.66 -1.51 10.04
CA ILE A 88 -5.74 -0.05 10.12
C ILE A 88 -5.07 0.57 8.90
N ALA A 89 -3.83 0.20 8.59
CA ALA A 89 -3.07 0.74 7.46
C ALA A 89 -3.73 0.42 6.12
N GLY A 90 -4.15 -0.82 5.91
CA GLY A 90 -4.88 -1.26 4.73
C GLY A 90 -6.23 -0.55 4.56
N THR A 91 -6.93 -0.25 5.67
CA THR A 91 -8.14 0.58 5.62
C THR A 91 -7.82 2.01 5.19
N MET A 92 -6.76 2.61 5.74
CA MET A 92 -6.36 3.99 5.43
C MET A 92 -5.88 4.14 3.98
N VAL A 93 -5.02 3.24 3.49
CA VAL A 93 -4.62 3.23 2.08
C VAL A 93 -5.82 2.96 1.16
N GLY A 94 -6.74 2.10 1.61
CA GLY A 94 -8.02 1.83 0.95
C GLY A 94 -8.89 3.08 0.79
N VAL A 95 -8.98 3.91 1.82
CA VAL A 95 -9.65 5.22 1.77
C VAL A 95 -8.91 6.14 0.79
N MET A 96 -7.58 6.20 0.85
CA MET A 96 -6.78 7.02 -0.06
C MET A 96 -7.06 6.68 -1.52
N PHE A 97 -6.98 5.41 -1.93
CA PHE A 97 -7.27 4.99 -3.30
C PHE A 97 -8.73 5.27 -3.69
N SER A 98 -9.68 5.09 -2.76
CA SER A 98 -11.07 5.45 -3.01
C SER A 98 -11.27 6.94 -3.27
N MET A 99 -10.55 7.81 -2.53
CA MET A 99 -10.59 9.26 -2.75
C MET A 99 -9.98 9.65 -4.11
N ILE A 100 -8.86 9.03 -4.50
CA ILE A 100 -8.23 9.25 -5.82
C ILE A 100 -9.18 8.83 -6.94
N ALA A 101 -9.80 7.63 -6.84
CA ALA A 101 -10.74 7.15 -7.84
C ALA A 101 -11.99 8.04 -7.96
N ILE A 102 -12.50 8.56 -6.84
CA ILE A 102 -13.67 9.46 -6.81
C ILE A 102 -13.33 10.84 -7.38
N GLU A 103 -12.17 11.39 -7.01
CA GLU A 103 -11.70 12.70 -7.46
C GLU A 103 -11.48 12.71 -8.97
N SER A 104 -10.76 11.74 -9.48
CA SER A 104 -10.43 11.63 -10.91
C SER A 104 -11.57 11.08 -11.77
N GLY A 105 -12.60 10.50 -11.17
CA GLY A 105 -13.67 9.80 -11.88
C GLY A 105 -13.22 8.50 -12.57
N SER A 106 -12.03 8.00 -12.25
CA SER A 106 -11.41 6.86 -12.94
C SER A 106 -10.67 5.92 -12.00
N VAL A 107 -10.99 4.64 -12.06
CA VAL A 107 -10.26 3.58 -11.36
C VAL A 107 -8.82 3.42 -11.87
N TRP A 108 -8.55 3.82 -13.11
CA TRP A 108 -7.21 3.74 -13.68
C TRP A 108 -6.19 4.61 -12.94
N ASN A 109 -6.61 5.79 -12.47
CA ASN A 109 -5.72 6.69 -11.74
C ASN A 109 -5.31 6.12 -10.39
N SER A 110 -6.25 5.54 -9.63
CA SER A 110 -5.90 4.81 -8.40
C SER A 110 -5.07 3.56 -8.71
N GLY A 111 -5.37 2.84 -9.79
CA GLY A 111 -4.59 1.68 -10.26
C GLY A 111 -3.15 2.01 -10.62
N ILE A 112 -2.90 3.14 -11.29
CA ILE A 112 -1.53 3.60 -11.60
C ILE A 112 -0.78 3.94 -10.30
N VAL A 113 -1.40 4.68 -9.38
CA VAL A 113 -0.77 5.02 -8.10
C VAL A 113 -0.46 3.76 -7.30
N HIS A 114 -1.40 2.80 -7.24
CA HIS A 114 -1.23 1.52 -6.56
C HIS A 114 -0.10 0.70 -7.20
N ALA A 115 -0.10 0.57 -8.52
CA ALA A 115 0.93 -0.18 -9.25
C ALA A 115 2.34 0.42 -9.02
N ILE A 116 2.48 1.75 -9.09
CA ILE A 116 3.76 2.41 -8.80
C ILE A 116 4.20 2.17 -7.36
N TRP A 117 3.26 2.28 -6.41
CA TRP A 117 3.53 1.98 -5.00
C TRP A 117 4.08 0.56 -4.84
N ASN A 118 3.39 -0.42 -5.38
CA ASN A 118 3.79 -1.82 -5.28
C ASN A 118 5.14 -2.10 -5.95
N ILE A 119 5.40 -1.53 -7.12
CA ILE A 119 6.70 -1.68 -7.80
C ILE A 119 7.84 -1.13 -6.94
N VAL A 120 7.65 0.04 -6.35
CA VAL A 120 8.71 0.75 -5.62
C VAL A 120 8.94 0.15 -4.24
N ILE A 121 7.85 -0.24 -3.53
CA ILE A 121 7.93 -0.62 -2.11
C ILE A 121 8.05 -2.13 -1.93
N ILE A 122 7.29 -2.91 -2.71
CA ILE A 122 7.22 -4.37 -2.54
C ILE A 122 7.62 -5.16 -3.80
N GLY A 123 8.10 -4.48 -4.82
CA GLY A 123 8.51 -5.11 -6.09
C GLY A 123 9.86 -5.84 -6.04
N GLY A 124 10.45 -6.04 -4.87
CA GLY A 124 11.66 -6.82 -4.66
C GLY A 124 12.98 -6.11 -5.03
N GLY A 125 12.94 -4.84 -5.43
CA GLY A 125 14.17 -4.09 -5.71
C GLY A 125 14.89 -3.65 -4.42
N LEU A 126 14.21 -2.88 -3.60
CA LEU A 126 14.69 -2.39 -2.30
C LEU A 126 13.62 -2.58 -1.24
N ALA A 127 13.88 -3.44 -0.28
CA ALA A 127 13.08 -3.54 0.93
C ALA A 127 13.60 -2.58 2.02
N ILE A 128 12.73 -2.24 2.97
CA ILE A 128 13.11 -1.49 4.17
C ILE A 128 12.49 -2.19 5.37
N GLY A 129 13.29 -2.58 6.35
CA GLY A 129 12.79 -3.34 7.49
C GLY A 129 13.83 -3.55 8.60
N GLU A 130 13.49 -4.35 9.60
CA GLU A 130 14.36 -4.64 10.76
C GLU A 130 15.44 -5.69 10.47
N LYS A 131 15.33 -6.41 9.37
CA LYS A 131 16.24 -7.48 8.94
C LYS A 131 16.24 -7.60 7.44
N MET A 132 17.26 -8.25 6.90
CA MET A 132 17.35 -8.58 5.49
C MET A 132 16.11 -9.31 5.00
N ASP A 133 15.48 -8.80 3.95
CA ASP A 133 14.38 -9.48 3.26
C ASP A 133 14.96 -10.43 2.19
N PRO A 134 14.69 -11.75 2.31
CA PRO A 134 15.24 -12.74 1.38
C PRO A 134 14.65 -12.66 -0.04
N TYR A 135 13.55 -11.95 -0.22
CA TYR A 135 12.84 -11.80 -1.49
C TYR A 135 13.19 -10.52 -2.23
N SER A 136 14.07 -9.69 -1.67
CA SER A 136 14.50 -8.43 -2.28
C SER A 136 15.95 -8.46 -2.69
N VAL A 137 16.29 -7.75 -3.76
CA VAL A 137 17.67 -7.61 -4.25
C VAL A 137 18.55 -6.92 -3.22
N MET A 138 17.99 -5.92 -2.54
CA MET A 138 18.66 -5.15 -1.49
C MET A 138 17.67 -4.81 -0.38
N THR A 139 18.17 -4.73 0.84
CA THR A 139 17.39 -4.26 1.99
C THR A 139 18.13 -3.13 2.69
N TYR A 140 17.42 -2.05 3.00
CA TYR A 140 17.86 -1.07 3.98
C TYR A 140 17.42 -1.53 5.36
N VAL A 141 18.36 -2.10 6.12
CA VAL A 141 18.10 -2.64 7.45
C VAL A 141 18.17 -1.50 8.45
N LEU A 142 17.04 -1.24 9.10
CA LEU A 142 16.89 -0.17 10.09
C LEU A 142 17.51 -0.55 11.43
N ASP A 143 18.21 0.37 12.06
CA ASP A 143 18.65 0.23 13.48
C ASP A 143 17.44 0.26 14.43
N SER A 144 16.39 0.97 14.04
CA SER A 144 15.16 1.08 14.82
C SER A 144 14.36 -0.21 14.80
N LYS A 145 13.96 -0.68 15.99
CA LYS A 145 13.02 -1.81 16.18
C LYS A 145 11.68 -1.35 16.74
N VAL A 146 11.37 -0.06 16.59
CA VAL A 146 10.11 0.51 17.07
C VAL A 146 8.99 0.06 16.12
N PHE A 147 8.11 -0.79 16.61
CA PHE A 147 6.99 -1.39 15.89
C PHE A 147 6.17 -0.40 15.04
N ALA A 148 5.88 0.78 15.59
CA ALA A 148 5.14 1.82 14.87
C ALA A 148 5.94 2.45 13.70
N ILE A 149 7.27 2.39 13.74
CA ILE A 149 8.15 2.92 12.68
C ILE A 149 8.38 1.88 11.61
N THR A 150 8.66 0.64 12.01
CA THR A 150 9.01 -0.45 11.08
C THR A 150 7.78 -1.08 10.43
N GLY A 151 6.60 -0.90 11.02
CA GLY A 151 5.35 -1.49 10.54
C GLY A 151 5.16 -2.95 10.93
N GLY A 152 5.98 -3.46 11.87
CA GLY A 152 5.90 -4.84 12.36
C GLY A 152 6.23 -5.87 11.27
N GLU A 153 5.51 -6.98 11.30
CA GLU A 153 5.75 -8.13 10.39
C GLU A 153 5.34 -7.85 8.94
N PHE A 154 4.48 -6.87 8.70
CA PHE A 154 4.05 -6.49 7.35
C PHE A 154 5.04 -5.54 6.66
N GLY A 155 5.80 -4.77 7.43
CA GLY A 155 6.77 -3.81 6.92
C GLY A 155 6.28 -2.37 6.91
N ILE A 156 7.08 -1.49 6.31
CA ILE A 156 6.91 -0.03 6.37
C ILE A 156 5.58 0.48 5.84
N GLU A 157 4.88 -0.28 5.02
CA GLU A 157 3.56 0.09 4.48
C GLU A 157 2.51 0.24 5.58
N SER A 158 2.63 -0.52 6.68
CA SER A 158 1.75 -0.42 7.84
C SER A 158 2.30 0.52 8.93
N SER A 159 3.41 1.19 8.70
CA SER A 159 4.00 2.12 9.66
C SER A 159 3.18 3.41 9.84
N VAL A 160 3.39 4.08 10.95
CA VAL A 160 2.79 5.40 11.22
C VAL A 160 3.19 6.42 10.15
N ILE A 161 4.41 6.33 9.60
CA ILE A 161 4.88 7.24 8.55
C ILE A 161 4.04 7.05 7.27
N SER A 162 3.81 5.82 6.87
CA SER A 162 2.95 5.50 5.72
C SER A 162 1.50 5.91 5.96
N LEU A 163 0.97 5.68 7.17
CA LEU A 163 -0.37 6.15 7.56
C LEU A 163 -0.52 7.65 7.40
N ILE A 164 0.46 8.44 7.86
CA ILE A 164 0.46 9.91 7.70
C ILE A 164 0.44 10.25 6.20
N GLY A 165 1.24 9.58 5.38
CA GLY A 165 1.24 9.76 3.93
C GLY A 165 -0.14 9.49 3.31
N TYR A 166 -0.78 8.38 3.67
CA TYR A 166 -2.13 8.03 3.20
C TYR A 166 -3.17 9.08 3.58
N ILE A 167 -3.12 9.58 4.83
CA ILE A 167 -4.03 10.64 5.31
C ILE A 167 -3.84 11.93 4.53
N ILE A 168 -2.59 12.34 4.28
CA ILE A 168 -2.29 13.56 3.53
C ILE A 168 -2.84 13.46 2.11
N VAL A 169 -2.57 12.38 1.39
CA VAL A 169 -3.03 12.19 0.01
C VAL A 169 -4.55 12.10 -0.05
N ALA A 170 -5.19 11.34 0.85
CA ALA A 170 -6.65 11.27 0.94
C ALA A 170 -7.26 12.64 1.24
N GLY A 171 -6.64 13.44 2.12
CA GLY A 171 -7.05 14.80 2.45
C GLY A 171 -6.98 15.75 1.27
N ILE A 172 -5.89 15.70 0.49
CA ILE A 172 -5.73 16.49 -0.74
C ILE A 172 -6.84 16.14 -1.75
N ALA A 173 -7.05 14.85 -2.03
CA ALA A 173 -8.10 14.40 -2.94
C ALA A 173 -9.49 14.84 -2.45
N PHE A 174 -9.76 14.78 -1.15
CA PHE A 174 -11.02 15.25 -0.57
C PHE A 174 -11.24 16.77 -0.75
N ILE A 175 -10.19 17.58 -0.59
CA ILE A 175 -10.24 19.03 -0.83
C ILE A 175 -10.54 19.31 -2.30
N MET A 176 -9.88 18.60 -3.23
CA MET A 176 -10.11 18.72 -4.67
C MET A 176 -11.55 18.37 -5.05
N ILE A 177 -12.11 17.27 -4.52
CA ILE A 177 -13.52 16.88 -4.71
C ILE A 177 -14.47 18.03 -4.27
N LYS A 178 -14.19 18.66 -3.12
CA LYS A 178 -15.02 19.79 -2.63
C LYS A 178 -14.90 21.04 -3.50
N SER A 179 -13.71 21.33 -3.99
CA SER A 179 -13.47 22.47 -4.86
C SER A 179 -14.20 22.32 -6.19
N ASN A 180 -14.09 21.16 -6.83
CA ASN A 180 -14.72 20.87 -8.13
C ASN A 180 -16.28 20.86 -8.07
N ARG A 181 -16.87 20.68 -6.89
CA ARG A 181 -18.33 20.77 -6.70
C ARG A 181 -18.88 22.18 -6.52
N LYS A 182 -18.01 23.17 -6.32
CA LYS A 182 -18.41 24.59 -6.13
C LYS A 182 -18.35 25.39 -7.42
N ASN A 183 -17.66 24.86 -8.41
CA ASN A 183 -17.60 25.40 -9.80
C ASN A 183 -18.58 24.65 -10.70
#